data_46ae4dee030337bc6a038317bd29230d
#
_entry.id   46ae4dee030337bc6a038317bd29230d
#
_cell.length_a   1.000
_cell.length_b   1.000
_cell.length_c   1.000
_cell.angle_alpha   90.00
_cell.angle_beta   90.00
_cell.angle_gamma   90.00
#
_symmetry.space_group_name_H-M   'P 1'
#
loop_
_entity.id
_entity.type
_entity.pdbx_description
1 polymer ?
#
loop_
_entity_poly.entity_id
_entity_poly.type
_entity_poly.pdbx_seq_one_letter_code
_entity_poly.pdbx_strand_id
1 'polypeptide(L)'
;AGGHTFGKSHGAASESHKGPDPEASRLQDQSTGWNSGYKSGKGVDTISSGIEGAWTQNPIQWDMGYLDCLYDHEWELTKSPAGAHQWTPKKNGQKIKMVPDAHAKNVYHPPMMQTTDISMKIDLSYGPITKHFHKNPEEFHDAFARAWFKLTHRDMGPRVCYLGTDVPKEQLIWQDPINKPKYKLKTKDTNDLKTKISKSKLSVSDLVSTAWASASTFRGSDKRGGANGARIMLEPQKNWKVN
;
A
#
# COMPACT_ATOMS: atom_id res chain seq x y z
N ALA A 1 -3.55 11.58 0.16
CA ALA A 1 -2.91 12.77 -0.45
C ALA A 1 -1.53 12.43 -1.02
N GLY A 2 -0.55 12.06 -0.18
CA GLY A 2 0.84 11.89 -0.66
C GLY A 2 1.04 10.84 -1.75
N GLY A 3 0.27 9.76 -1.76
CA GLY A 3 0.34 8.76 -2.83
C GLY A 3 -0.02 9.32 -4.20
N HIS A 4 -0.92 10.31 -4.26
CA HIS A 4 -1.35 10.94 -5.51
C HIS A 4 -0.42 12.07 -6.00
N THR A 5 0.71 12.31 -5.36
CA THR A 5 1.80 13.08 -5.99
C THR A 5 2.45 12.28 -7.12
N PHE A 6 2.26 10.96 -7.15
CA PHE A 6 2.79 10.07 -8.18
C PHE A 6 1.70 9.37 -8.98
N GLY A 7 2.07 8.96 -10.17
CA GLY A 7 1.31 8.04 -10.99
C GLY A 7 0.03 8.61 -11.55
N LYS A 8 -0.76 7.71 -12.08
CA LYS A 8 -2.07 7.94 -12.68
C LYS A 8 -2.87 6.64 -12.70
N SER A 9 -4.17 6.73 -12.92
CA SER A 9 -5.03 5.59 -13.26
C SER A 9 -5.28 5.52 -14.75
N HIS A 10 -5.38 4.30 -15.28
CA HIS A 10 -5.73 4.06 -16.67
C HIS A 10 -6.71 2.88 -16.77
N GLY A 11 -7.91 3.18 -17.30
CA GLY A 11 -8.96 2.20 -17.55
C GLY A 11 -9.56 2.44 -18.93
N ALA A 12 -9.00 1.76 -19.95
CA ALA A 12 -9.23 2.09 -21.35
C ALA A 12 -10.58 1.60 -21.91
N ALA A 13 -11.31 0.70 -21.23
CA ALA A 13 -12.51 0.08 -21.76
C ALA A 13 -13.51 -0.34 -20.66
N SER A 14 -14.66 -0.85 -21.09
CA SER A 14 -15.72 -1.37 -20.21
C SER A 14 -15.19 -2.52 -19.32
N GLU A 15 -15.74 -2.61 -18.13
CA GLU A 15 -15.47 -3.69 -17.17
C GLU A 15 -15.74 -5.08 -17.76
N SER A 16 -16.62 -5.20 -18.75
CA SER A 16 -16.88 -6.48 -19.45
C SER A 16 -15.64 -7.12 -20.09
N HIS A 17 -14.58 -6.37 -20.28
CA HIS A 17 -13.31 -6.85 -20.80
C HIS A 17 -12.32 -7.30 -19.70
N LYS A 18 -12.65 -7.05 -18.43
CA LYS A 18 -11.84 -7.47 -17.29
C LYS A 18 -11.98 -8.98 -17.08
N GLY A 19 -10.85 -9.67 -16.98
CA GLY A 19 -10.80 -11.08 -16.62
C GLY A 19 -11.09 -11.32 -15.12
N PRO A 20 -10.95 -12.58 -14.65
CA PRO A 20 -11.17 -12.91 -13.25
C PRO A 20 -10.19 -12.15 -12.34
N ASP A 21 -10.53 -12.06 -11.07
CA ASP A 21 -9.65 -11.50 -10.05
C ASP A 21 -8.31 -12.25 -10.03
N PRO A 22 -7.19 -11.59 -9.68
CA PRO A 22 -5.86 -12.22 -9.71
C PRO A 22 -5.77 -13.54 -8.96
N GLU A 23 -6.47 -13.67 -7.83
CA GLU A 23 -6.51 -14.90 -7.01
C GLU A 23 -7.30 -16.04 -7.68
N ALA A 24 -8.25 -15.73 -8.54
CA ALA A 24 -9.03 -16.70 -9.30
C ALA A 24 -8.44 -16.99 -10.68
N SER A 25 -7.36 -16.32 -11.06
CA SER A 25 -6.65 -16.50 -12.32
C SER A 25 -5.77 -17.76 -12.29
N ARG A 26 -5.33 -18.20 -13.48
CA ARG A 26 -4.38 -19.31 -13.59
C ARG A 26 -3.07 -18.95 -12.85
N LEU A 27 -2.39 -19.95 -12.32
CA LEU A 27 -1.19 -19.76 -11.50
C LEU A 27 -0.13 -18.84 -12.14
N GLN A 28 0.09 -19.00 -13.44
CA GLN A 28 1.04 -18.17 -14.19
C GLN A 28 0.63 -16.70 -14.34
N ASP A 29 -0.64 -16.38 -14.09
CA ASP A 29 -1.20 -15.04 -14.28
C ASP A 29 -1.40 -14.29 -12.95
N GLN A 30 -1.30 -14.98 -11.79
CA GLN A 30 -1.69 -14.44 -10.49
C GLN A 30 -0.89 -13.22 -10.03
N SER A 31 0.34 -13.05 -10.48
CA SER A 31 1.18 -11.89 -10.12
C SER A 31 1.11 -10.73 -11.10
N THR A 32 0.33 -10.84 -12.17
CA THR A 32 0.30 -9.85 -13.26
C THR A 32 -0.92 -8.93 -13.23
N GLY A 33 -1.77 -9.03 -12.21
CA GLY A 33 -3.03 -8.29 -12.09
C GLY A 33 -4.16 -8.93 -12.92
N TRP A 34 -5.19 -8.14 -13.23
CA TRP A 34 -6.32 -8.63 -14.04
C TRP A 34 -5.94 -8.78 -15.50
N ASN A 35 -6.26 -9.92 -16.06
CA ASN A 35 -6.18 -10.11 -17.50
C ASN A 35 -7.25 -9.26 -18.20
N SER A 36 -6.90 -8.69 -19.36
CA SER A 36 -7.78 -7.86 -20.17
C SER A 36 -8.05 -8.51 -21.51
N GLY A 37 -9.34 -8.60 -21.88
CA GLY A 37 -9.78 -8.99 -23.23
C GLY A 37 -9.92 -7.82 -24.20
N TYR A 38 -9.51 -6.61 -23.81
CA TYR A 38 -9.64 -5.43 -24.66
C TYR A 38 -8.43 -5.26 -25.57
N LYS A 39 -8.66 -5.35 -26.87
CA LYS A 39 -7.59 -5.22 -27.91
C LYS A 39 -6.34 -6.04 -27.58
N SER A 40 -5.18 -5.37 -27.43
CA SER A 40 -3.92 -6.05 -27.09
C SER A 40 -3.81 -6.48 -25.63
N GLY A 41 -4.64 -5.96 -24.74
CA GLY A 41 -4.58 -6.16 -23.29
C GLY A 41 -3.35 -5.55 -22.61
N LYS A 42 -2.54 -4.78 -23.31
CA LYS A 42 -1.26 -4.22 -22.84
C LYS A 42 -1.14 -2.74 -23.17
N GLY A 43 -0.28 -2.03 -22.43
CA GLY A 43 0.01 -0.61 -22.67
C GLY A 43 -1.27 0.23 -22.61
N VAL A 44 -1.55 0.95 -23.70
CA VAL A 44 -2.76 1.81 -23.83
C VAL A 44 -4.06 1.02 -23.79
N ASP A 45 -4.04 -0.27 -24.03
CA ASP A 45 -5.21 -1.16 -23.97
C ASP A 45 -5.38 -1.86 -22.62
N THR A 46 -4.60 -1.48 -21.62
CA THR A 46 -4.70 -2.04 -20.26
C THR A 46 -6.00 -1.58 -19.59
N ILE A 47 -6.67 -2.48 -18.90
CA ILE A 47 -7.79 -2.19 -18.00
C ILE A 47 -7.37 -2.48 -16.57
N SER A 48 -7.60 -1.53 -15.66
CA SER A 48 -7.31 -1.71 -14.24
C SER A 48 -8.54 -1.38 -13.37
N SER A 49 -8.55 -0.22 -12.72
CA SER A 49 -9.63 0.21 -11.82
C SER A 49 -10.87 0.77 -12.52
N GLY A 50 -10.86 0.90 -13.84
CA GLY A 50 -11.91 1.59 -14.61
C GLY A 50 -11.86 3.11 -14.51
N ILE A 51 -10.96 3.68 -13.71
CA ILE A 51 -10.73 5.12 -13.56
C ILE A 51 -9.68 5.56 -14.58
N GLU A 52 -9.87 6.73 -15.20
CA GLU A 52 -8.97 7.24 -16.23
C GLU A 52 -8.49 8.65 -15.89
N GLY A 53 -7.17 8.86 -15.87
CA GLY A 53 -6.55 10.16 -15.76
C GLY A 53 -5.54 10.30 -14.64
N ALA A 54 -4.99 11.52 -14.52
CA ALA A 54 -3.99 11.86 -13.52
C ALA A 54 -4.48 13.03 -12.65
N TRP A 55 -3.98 13.08 -11.44
CA TRP A 55 -4.31 14.06 -10.38
C TRP A 55 -3.18 15.04 -10.09
N THR A 56 -2.10 14.97 -10.84
CA THR A 56 -0.94 15.87 -10.76
C THR A 56 -0.36 16.14 -12.14
N GLN A 57 0.30 17.28 -12.29
CA GLN A 57 0.99 17.66 -13.53
C GLN A 57 2.31 16.91 -13.73
N ASN A 58 2.94 16.48 -12.62
CA ASN A 58 4.24 15.80 -12.60
C ASN A 58 4.12 14.39 -11.98
N PRO A 59 3.48 13.42 -12.66
CA PRO A 59 3.15 12.12 -12.07
C PRO A 59 4.38 11.23 -11.79
N ILE A 60 5.56 11.64 -12.16
CA ILE A 60 6.84 10.93 -11.93
C ILE A 60 7.75 11.64 -10.92
N GLN A 61 7.26 12.69 -10.26
CA GLN A 61 8.05 13.50 -9.34
C GLN A 61 7.29 13.74 -8.04
N TRP A 62 8.00 13.72 -6.91
CA TRP A 62 7.46 14.18 -5.64
C TRP A 62 7.44 15.70 -5.62
N ASP A 63 6.26 16.29 -5.54
CA ASP A 63 6.04 17.73 -5.39
C ASP A 63 4.67 18.01 -4.74
N MET A 64 4.28 19.28 -4.69
CA MET A 64 2.98 19.72 -4.18
C MET A 64 1.86 19.71 -5.24
N GLY A 65 2.16 19.28 -6.47
CA GLY A 65 1.26 19.39 -7.62
C GLY A 65 -0.11 18.73 -7.44
N TYR A 66 -0.20 17.67 -6.63
CA TYR A 66 -1.49 17.08 -6.27
C TYR A 66 -2.36 18.03 -5.44
N LEU A 67 -1.81 18.62 -4.38
CA LEU A 67 -2.55 19.56 -3.53
C LEU A 67 -2.85 20.87 -4.26
N ASP A 68 -1.91 21.36 -5.05
CA ASP A 68 -2.14 22.52 -5.94
C ASP A 68 -3.33 22.24 -6.86
N CYS A 69 -3.32 21.09 -7.54
CA CYS A 69 -4.38 20.71 -8.46
C CYS A 69 -5.73 20.57 -7.75
N LEU A 70 -5.74 19.95 -6.57
CA LEU A 70 -6.96 19.75 -5.78
C LEU A 70 -7.60 21.09 -5.36
N TYR A 71 -6.78 22.08 -4.95
CA TYR A 71 -7.24 23.35 -4.42
C TYR A 71 -7.47 24.43 -5.49
N ASP A 72 -6.72 24.41 -6.58
CA ASP A 72 -6.81 25.40 -7.65
C ASP A 72 -8.07 25.26 -8.52
N HIS A 73 -8.77 24.11 -8.44
CA HIS A 73 -9.94 23.88 -9.28
C HIS A 73 -11.22 23.69 -8.45
N GLU A 74 -12.33 24.07 -9.06
CA GLU A 74 -13.66 23.56 -8.70
C GLU A 74 -13.94 22.30 -9.50
N TRP A 75 -14.58 21.34 -8.86
CA TRP A 75 -14.74 19.98 -9.39
C TRP A 75 -16.20 19.64 -9.64
N GLU A 76 -16.48 18.85 -10.66
CA GLU A 76 -17.77 18.26 -10.95
C GLU A 76 -17.67 16.77 -11.20
N LEU A 77 -18.71 16.03 -10.79
CA LEU A 77 -18.77 14.58 -10.95
C LEU A 77 -18.93 14.23 -12.43
N THR A 78 -18.16 13.24 -12.89
CA THR A 78 -18.23 12.70 -14.24
C THR A 78 -18.02 11.19 -14.23
N LYS A 79 -17.99 10.56 -15.38
CA LYS A 79 -17.65 9.15 -15.54
C LYS A 79 -16.45 8.96 -16.44
N SER A 80 -15.64 7.96 -16.10
CA SER A 80 -14.55 7.48 -16.95
C SER A 80 -15.09 6.78 -18.21
N PRO A 81 -14.26 6.50 -19.22
CA PRO A 81 -14.64 5.67 -20.36
C PRO A 81 -15.18 4.28 -19.97
N ALA A 82 -14.76 3.74 -18.84
CA ALA A 82 -15.25 2.47 -18.28
C ALA A 82 -16.51 2.62 -17.42
N GLY A 83 -17.06 3.83 -17.26
CA GLY A 83 -18.27 4.12 -16.49
C GLY A 83 -18.05 4.33 -14.98
N ALA A 84 -16.82 4.31 -14.49
CA ALA A 84 -16.50 4.59 -13.10
C ALA A 84 -16.67 6.07 -12.75
N HIS A 85 -17.16 6.37 -11.54
CA HIS A 85 -17.30 7.74 -11.07
C HIS A 85 -15.92 8.36 -10.81
N GLN A 86 -15.71 9.55 -11.35
CA GLN A 86 -14.54 10.39 -11.12
C GLN A 86 -14.93 11.87 -11.22
N TRP A 87 -14.01 12.76 -10.88
CA TRP A 87 -14.24 14.19 -10.85
C TRP A 87 -13.32 14.90 -11.83
N THR A 88 -13.85 15.87 -12.55
CA THR A 88 -13.13 16.73 -13.50
C THR A 88 -13.29 18.19 -13.12
N PRO A 89 -12.36 19.09 -13.51
CA PRO A 89 -12.55 20.52 -13.30
C PRO A 89 -13.79 21.03 -13.99
N LYS A 90 -14.58 21.85 -13.29
CA LYS A 90 -15.76 22.52 -13.88
C LYS A 90 -15.37 23.42 -15.04
N LYS A 91 -16.20 23.42 -16.09
CA LYS A 91 -16.04 24.30 -17.24
C LYS A 91 -16.70 25.68 -16.97
N ASN A 92 -16.21 26.40 -15.97
CA ASN A 92 -16.75 27.70 -15.51
C ASN A 92 -15.83 28.88 -15.83
N GLY A 93 -14.97 28.74 -16.84
CA GLY A 93 -13.99 29.77 -17.22
C GLY A 93 -12.69 29.76 -16.43
N GLN A 94 -12.53 28.87 -15.46
CA GLN A 94 -11.27 28.70 -14.74
C GLN A 94 -10.14 28.20 -15.65
N LYS A 95 -8.91 28.63 -15.40
CA LYS A 95 -7.74 28.11 -16.10
C LYS A 95 -7.43 26.70 -15.61
N ILE A 96 -7.61 25.69 -16.47
CA ILE A 96 -7.35 24.31 -16.15
C ILE A 96 -5.87 23.99 -16.39
N LYS A 97 -5.18 23.54 -15.34
CA LYS A 97 -3.82 23.00 -15.44
C LYS A 97 -3.89 21.57 -15.96
N MET A 98 -3.42 21.38 -17.19
CA MET A 98 -3.49 20.09 -17.87
C MET A 98 -2.45 19.10 -17.34
N VAL A 99 -2.75 17.82 -17.40
CA VAL A 99 -1.88 16.70 -17.00
C VAL A 99 -1.43 15.89 -18.22
N PRO A 100 -0.23 15.28 -18.21
CA PRO A 100 0.26 14.54 -19.37
C PRO A 100 -0.51 13.22 -19.56
N ASP A 101 -0.61 12.79 -20.81
CA ASP A 101 -1.06 11.44 -21.16
C ASP A 101 -0.05 10.38 -20.68
N ALA A 102 -0.53 9.15 -20.40
CA ALA A 102 0.32 8.06 -19.92
C ALA A 102 1.26 7.48 -20.98
N HIS A 103 0.82 7.49 -22.23
CA HIS A 103 1.41 6.71 -23.30
C HIS A 103 1.86 7.60 -24.46
N ALA A 104 1.09 8.64 -24.78
CA ALA A 104 1.33 9.54 -25.90
C ALA A 104 2.13 10.79 -25.47
N LYS A 105 3.29 10.98 -26.08
CA LYS A 105 4.11 12.18 -25.85
C LYS A 105 3.36 13.42 -26.37
N ASN A 106 3.49 14.53 -25.64
CA ASN A 106 2.88 15.84 -25.97
C ASN A 106 1.34 15.85 -26.08
N VAL A 107 0.70 14.86 -25.51
CA VAL A 107 -0.77 14.84 -25.33
C VAL A 107 -1.08 15.16 -23.88
N TYR A 108 -2.11 15.99 -23.67
CA TYR A 108 -2.49 16.46 -22.34
C TYR A 108 -4.00 16.39 -22.17
N HIS A 109 -4.42 16.15 -20.93
CA HIS A 109 -5.82 16.01 -20.54
C HIS A 109 -6.14 16.91 -19.35
N PRO A 110 -7.41 17.25 -19.10
CA PRO A 110 -7.81 17.80 -17.81
C PRO A 110 -7.44 16.82 -16.69
N PRO A 111 -7.05 17.34 -15.52
CA PRO A 111 -6.79 16.47 -14.37
C PRO A 111 -8.07 15.78 -13.90
N MET A 112 -7.90 14.67 -13.19
CA MET A 112 -8.97 13.89 -12.61
C MET A 112 -8.74 13.74 -11.10
N MET A 113 -9.83 13.76 -10.32
CA MET A 113 -9.81 13.40 -8.90
C MET A 113 -10.79 12.25 -8.64
N GLN A 114 -10.47 11.43 -7.68
CA GLN A 114 -11.39 10.44 -7.13
C GLN A 114 -12.30 11.10 -6.06
N THR A 115 -13.40 10.46 -5.72
CA THR A 115 -14.28 10.96 -4.63
C THR A 115 -13.53 11.08 -3.30
N THR A 116 -12.59 10.17 -3.04
CA THR A 116 -11.71 10.24 -1.86
C THR A 116 -10.79 11.46 -1.87
N ASP A 117 -10.34 11.91 -3.05
CA ASP A 117 -9.55 13.14 -3.17
C ASP A 117 -10.39 14.38 -2.88
N ILE A 118 -11.62 14.41 -3.42
CA ILE A 118 -12.55 15.50 -3.13
C ILE A 118 -12.86 15.56 -1.63
N SER A 119 -12.98 14.41 -0.97
CA SER A 119 -13.15 14.36 0.49
C SER A 119 -11.99 15.02 1.23
N MET A 120 -10.76 14.91 0.74
CA MET A 120 -9.60 15.61 1.32
C MET A 120 -9.76 17.14 1.30
N LYS A 121 -10.59 17.70 0.42
CA LYS A 121 -10.85 19.15 0.33
C LYS A 121 -12.07 19.59 1.13
N ILE A 122 -13.15 18.81 1.11
CA ILE A 122 -14.47 19.26 1.58
C ILE A 122 -14.91 18.68 2.92
N ASP A 123 -14.34 17.56 3.35
CA ASP A 123 -14.69 16.96 4.64
C ASP A 123 -14.22 17.85 5.81
N LEU A 124 -15.04 17.98 6.85
CA LEU A 124 -14.79 18.87 7.98
C LEU A 124 -13.55 18.48 8.79
N SER A 125 -13.18 17.20 8.80
CA SER A 125 -11.98 16.70 9.51
C SER A 125 -10.75 16.72 8.62
N TYR A 126 -10.86 16.30 7.36
CA TYR A 126 -9.72 16.20 6.43
C TYR A 126 -9.36 17.53 5.78
N GLY A 127 -10.34 18.36 5.43
CA GLY A 127 -10.11 19.62 4.73
C GLY A 127 -9.14 20.57 5.46
N PRO A 128 -9.31 20.83 6.75
CA PRO A 128 -8.36 21.65 7.52
C PRO A 128 -6.93 21.09 7.51
N ILE A 129 -6.77 19.76 7.63
CA ILE A 129 -5.46 19.09 7.65
C ILE A 129 -4.78 19.22 6.29
N THR A 130 -5.48 18.89 5.20
CA THR A 130 -4.89 18.95 3.86
C THR A 130 -4.61 20.38 3.42
N LYS A 131 -5.45 21.34 3.83
CA LYS A 131 -5.19 22.77 3.61
C LYS A 131 -3.98 23.27 4.41
N HIS A 132 -3.77 22.75 5.61
CA HIS A 132 -2.57 23.02 6.39
C HIS A 132 -1.33 22.51 5.68
N PHE A 133 -1.33 21.26 5.24
CA PHE A 133 -0.23 20.65 4.48
C PHE A 133 0.04 21.34 3.15
N HIS A 134 -0.99 21.83 2.46
CA HIS A 134 -0.81 22.61 1.25
C HIS A 134 -0.01 23.90 1.47
N LYS A 135 -0.17 24.51 2.66
CA LYS A 135 0.57 25.71 3.05
C LYS A 135 1.92 25.44 3.71
N ASN A 136 2.17 24.22 4.16
CA ASN A 136 3.36 23.82 4.92
C ASN A 136 3.97 22.54 4.29
N PRO A 137 4.64 22.67 3.13
CA PRO A 137 5.17 21.52 2.39
C PRO A 137 6.09 20.61 3.18
N GLU A 138 6.97 21.16 4.01
CA GLU A 138 7.91 20.38 4.82
C GLU A 138 7.19 19.47 5.83
N GLU A 139 6.12 19.97 6.46
CA GLU A 139 5.30 19.16 7.35
C GLU A 139 4.55 18.05 6.61
N PHE A 140 4.10 18.33 5.39
CA PHE A 140 3.49 17.32 4.52
C PHE A 140 4.49 16.23 4.13
N HIS A 141 5.73 16.61 3.79
CA HIS A 141 6.79 15.67 3.43
C HIS A 141 7.11 14.73 4.60
N ASP A 142 7.32 15.25 5.81
CA ASP A 142 7.58 14.42 7.00
C ASP A 142 6.39 13.53 7.35
N ALA A 143 5.19 14.07 7.37
CA ALA A 143 3.98 13.32 7.68
C ALA A 143 3.74 12.17 6.68
N PHE A 144 3.96 12.42 5.38
CA PHE A 144 3.83 11.39 4.36
C PHE A 144 4.93 10.33 4.48
N ALA A 145 6.18 10.74 4.67
CA ALA A 145 7.29 9.79 4.84
C ALA A 145 7.04 8.84 6.02
N ARG A 146 6.56 9.36 7.16
CA ARG A 146 6.19 8.55 8.33
C ARG A 146 5.00 7.63 8.07
N ALA A 147 3.98 8.12 7.39
CA ALA A 147 2.80 7.32 7.03
C ALA A 147 3.16 6.21 6.03
N TRP A 148 4.01 6.51 5.05
CA TRP A 148 4.49 5.55 4.06
C TRP A 148 5.37 4.48 4.71
N PHE A 149 6.28 4.88 5.58
CA PHE A 149 7.10 3.95 6.37
C PHE A 149 6.21 3.01 7.20
N LYS A 150 5.21 3.55 7.90
CA LYS A 150 4.26 2.72 8.65
C LYS A 150 3.49 1.76 7.74
N LEU A 151 2.98 2.24 6.60
CA LEU A 151 2.22 1.42 5.66
C LEU A 151 3.03 0.22 5.14
N THR A 152 4.29 0.46 4.76
CA THR A 152 5.14 -0.55 4.12
C THR A 152 5.85 -1.48 5.10
N HIS A 153 6.01 -1.08 6.37
CA HIS A 153 6.77 -1.85 7.38
C HIS A 153 5.92 -2.40 8.52
N ARG A 154 4.64 -2.13 8.52
CA ARG A 154 3.71 -2.51 9.57
C ARG A 154 3.67 -4.02 9.85
N ASP A 155 3.82 -4.82 8.80
CA ASP A 155 3.77 -6.28 8.83
C ASP A 155 5.17 -6.92 8.81
N MET A 156 6.24 -6.13 8.86
CA MET A 156 7.62 -6.63 8.81
C MET A 156 8.20 -7.02 10.17
N GLY A 157 7.43 -6.88 11.23
CA GLY A 157 7.90 -7.18 12.58
C GLY A 157 8.82 -6.11 13.18
N PRO A 158 9.59 -6.46 14.21
CA PRO A 158 10.43 -5.50 14.92
C PRO A 158 11.61 -5.03 14.07
N ARG A 159 12.12 -3.85 14.39
CA ARG A 159 13.22 -3.21 13.66
C ARG A 159 14.47 -4.10 13.52
N VAL A 160 14.71 -5.01 14.44
CA VAL A 160 15.84 -5.97 14.37
C VAL A 160 15.79 -6.86 13.13
N CYS A 161 14.61 -7.03 12.51
CA CYS A 161 14.43 -7.80 11.28
C CYS A 161 14.74 -7.01 10.01
N TYR A 162 14.97 -5.69 10.08
CA TYR A 162 15.22 -4.87 8.91
C TYR A 162 16.69 -4.98 8.49
N LEU A 163 16.93 -4.94 7.18
CA LEU A 163 18.24 -5.02 6.57
C LEU A 163 18.59 -3.72 5.84
N GLY A 164 19.89 -3.42 5.79
CA GLY A 164 20.43 -2.28 5.06
C GLY A 164 20.90 -1.14 5.95
N THR A 165 21.50 -0.13 5.31
CA THR A 165 22.11 1.03 5.95
C THR A 165 21.11 2.12 6.31
N ASP A 166 19.98 2.18 5.58
CA ASP A 166 19.00 3.25 5.65
C ASP A 166 17.85 2.96 6.64
N VAL A 167 18.03 1.93 7.47
CA VAL A 167 17.05 1.59 8.52
C VAL A 167 16.95 2.73 9.52
N PRO A 168 15.75 3.34 9.71
CA PRO A 168 15.57 4.42 10.67
C PRO A 168 15.98 4.01 12.08
N LYS A 169 16.68 4.90 12.78
CA LYS A 169 17.12 4.63 14.17
C LYS A 169 15.98 4.67 15.18
N GLU A 170 14.96 5.46 14.89
CA GLU A 170 13.77 5.59 15.72
C GLU A 170 13.00 4.26 15.77
N GLN A 171 12.56 3.90 16.97
CA GLN A 171 11.71 2.73 17.20
C GLN A 171 10.32 3.19 17.57
N LEU A 172 9.36 2.91 16.70
CA LEU A 172 7.99 3.38 16.82
C LEU A 172 7.11 2.32 17.50
N ILE A 173 6.10 2.76 18.23
CA ILE A 173 5.21 1.88 19.00
C ILE A 173 4.51 0.82 18.13
N TRP A 174 4.18 1.17 16.88
CA TRP A 174 3.52 0.25 15.96
C TRP A 174 4.44 -0.85 15.41
N GLN A 175 5.76 -0.73 15.59
CA GLN A 175 6.75 -1.74 15.20
C GLN A 175 6.80 -2.92 16.19
N ASP A 176 6.06 -2.84 17.29
CA ASP A 176 5.97 -3.86 18.31
C ASP A 176 7.36 -4.35 18.80
N PRO A 177 8.14 -3.46 19.39
CA PRO A 177 9.53 -3.74 19.74
C PRO A 177 9.68 -4.94 20.67
N ILE A 178 10.63 -5.80 20.35
CA ILE A 178 10.98 -6.97 21.16
C ILE A 178 12.13 -6.61 22.10
N ASN A 179 11.95 -6.86 23.38
CA ASN A 179 13.01 -6.67 24.37
C ASN A 179 14.19 -7.59 24.11
N LYS A 180 15.40 -7.08 24.30
CA LYS A 180 16.61 -7.90 24.22
C LYS A 180 16.54 -9.02 25.26
N PRO A 181 16.91 -10.26 24.91
CA PRO A 181 16.95 -11.35 25.88
C PRO A 181 17.96 -11.03 26.98
N LYS A 182 17.63 -11.40 28.22
CA LYS A 182 18.49 -11.19 29.40
C LYS A 182 19.64 -12.22 29.49
N TYR A 183 19.72 -13.14 28.53
CA TYR A 183 20.70 -14.22 28.47
C TYR A 183 21.25 -14.40 27.06
N LYS A 184 22.39 -15.08 26.95
CA LYS A 184 22.97 -15.52 25.67
C LYS A 184 22.80 -17.03 25.54
N LEU A 185 22.27 -17.48 24.42
CA LEU A 185 22.19 -18.89 24.07
C LEU A 185 23.61 -19.45 23.94
N LYS A 186 23.89 -20.58 24.61
CA LYS A 186 25.12 -21.37 24.52
C LYS A 186 24.90 -22.55 23.57
N THR A 187 25.97 -23.13 23.06
CA THR A 187 25.93 -24.33 22.21
C THR A 187 25.16 -25.47 22.87
N LYS A 188 25.32 -25.64 24.20
CA LYS A 188 24.56 -26.62 24.98
C LYS A 188 23.04 -26.38 24.86
N ASP A 189 22.58 -25.15 25.06
CA ASP A 189 21.15 -24.81 25.01
C ASP A 189 20.56 -25.14 23.63
N THR A 190 21.31 -24.83 22.58
CA THR A 190 20.92 -25.15 21.19
C THR A 190 20.82 -26.65 20.96
N ASN A 191 21.77 -27.45 21.47
CA ASN A 191 21.76 -28.89 21.33
C ASN A 191 20.64 -29.55 22.15
N ASP A 192 20.36 -29.04 23.34
CA ASP A 192 19.25 -29.50 24.19
C ASP A 192 17.89 -29.22 23.49
N LEU A 193 17.72 -28.04 22.89
CA LEU A 193 16.52 -27.71 22.12
C LEU A 193 16.36 -28.60 20.90
N LYS A 194 17.40 -28.83 20.10
CA LYS A 194 17.39 -29.76 18.96
C LYS A 194 17.01 -31.18 19.40
N THR A 195 17.53 -31.64 20.53
CA THR A 195 17.21 -32.96 21.09
C THR A 195 15.72 -33.03 21.49
N LYS A 196 15.18 -31.99 22.13
CA LYS A 196 13.75 -31.94 22.49
C LYS A 196 12.87 -31.97 21.26
N ILE A 197 13.18 -31.20 20.22
CA ILE A 197 12.43 -31.17 18.95
C ILE A 197 12.47 -32.57 18.31
N SER A 198 13.62 -33.18 18.17
CA SER A 198 13.78 -34.53 17.58
C SER A 198 13.02 -35.62 18.34
N LYS A 199 12.87 -35.48 19.66
CA LYS A 199 12.16 -36.42 20.54
C LYS A 199 10.66 -36.10 20.72
N SER A 200 10.14 -35.02 20.13
CA SER A 200 8.76 -34.56 20.33
C SER A 200 7.69 -35.49 19.76
N LYS A 201 8.07 -36.38 18.84
CA LYS A 201 7.15 -37.26 18.06
C LYS A 201 6.19 -36.49 17.14
N LEU A 202 6.38 -35.19 16.95
CA LEU A 202 5.61 -34.41 15.98
C LEU A 202 6.04 -34.76 14.57
N SER A 203 5.11 -34.69 13.63
CA SER A 203 5.42 -34.90 12.22
C SER A 203 6.28 -33.77 11.67
N VAL A 204 6.97 -34.00 10.56
CA VAL A 204 7.71 -32.95 9.85
C VAL A 204 6.76 -31.81 9.43
N SER A 205 5.53 -32.15 9.03
CA SER A 205 4.50 -31.15 8.66
C SER A 205 4.17 -30.24 9.84
N ASP A 206 3.96 -30.79 11.05
CA ASP A 206 3.65 -30.00 12.24
C ASP A 206 4.81 -29.08 12.62
N LEU A 207 6.03 -29.62 12.59
CA LEU A 207 7.24 -28.83 12.88
C LEU A 207 7.45 -27.69 11.88
N VAL A 208 7.25 -27.94 10.58
CA VAL A 208 7.36 -26.91 9.53
C VAL A 208 6.26 -25.87 9.68
N SER A 209 5.01 -26.27 9.91
CA SER A 209 3.88 -25.36 10.08
C SER A 209 4.09 -24.44 11.29
N THR A 210 4.53 -24.98 12.42
CA THR A 210 4.82 -24.20 13.63
C THR A 210 5.99 -23.26 13.41
N ALA A 211 7.07 -23.72 12.78
CA ALA A 211 8.22 -22.88 12.46
C ALA A 211 7.83 -21.72 11.53
N TRP A 212 7.03 -21.99 10.49
CA TRP A 212 6.53 -20.95 9.58
C TRP A 212 5.63 -19.95 10.31
N ALA A 213 4.66 -20.41 11.11
CA ALA A 213 3.80 -19.55 11.88
C ALA A 213 4.57 -18.65 12.85
N SER A 214 5.63 -19.18 13.49
CA SER A 214 6.48 -18.40 14.39
C SER A 214 7.36 -17.38 13.70
N ALA A 215 7.69 -17.59 12.43
CA ALA A 215 8.54 -16.70 11.62
C ALA A 215 7.72 -15.68 10.81
N SER A 216 6.41 -15.89 10.62
CA SER A 216 5.55 -14.99 9.87
C SER A 216 5.46 -13.61 10.51
N THR A 217 5.24 -12.59 9.69
CA THR A 217 5.06 -11.22 10.16
C THR A 217 3.81 -11.06 11.03
N PHE A 218 3.87 -10.15 11.97
CA PHE A 218 2.80 -9.86 12.93
C PHE A 218 2.51 -8.37 12.97
N ARG A 219 1.24 -8.00 12.92
CA ARG A 219 0.80 -6.62 12.99
C ARG A 219 0.27 -6.30 14.39
N GLY A 220 1.05 -5.53 15.17
CA GLY A 220 0.74 -5.19 16.55
C GLY A 220 -0.55 -4.40 16.76
N SER A 221 -0.97 -3.62 15.73
CA SER A 221 -2.16 -2.75 15.83
C SER A 221 -3.48 -3.51 15.89
N ASP A 222 -3.62 -4.63 15.18
CA ASP A 222 -4.84 -5.42 15.11
C ASP A 222 -4.64 -6.91 15.46
N LYS A 223 -3.43 -7.27 15.88
CA LYS A 223 -3.04 -8.62 16.30
C LYS A 223 -3.17 -9.69 15.19
N ARG A 224 -3.06 -9.27 13.92
CA ARG A 224 -3.06 -10.16 12.76
C ARG A 224 -1.65 -10.50 12.31
N GLY A 225 -1.53 -11.55 11.51
CA GLY A 225 -0.26 -12.05 11.00
C GLY A 225 0.31 -13.17 11.86
N GLY A 226 1.61 -13.44 11.72
CA GLY A 226 2.31 -14.50 12.43
C GLY A 226 2.65 -14.16 13.87
N ALA A 227 3.52 -14.98 14.47
CA ALA A 227 3.86 -14.89 15.87
C ALA A 227 4.95 -13.85 16.20
N ASN A 228 5.48 -13.17 15.24
CA ASN A 228 6.51 -12.11 15.37
C ASN A 228 7.47 -12.31 16.57
N GLY A 229 8.64 -12.81 16.31
CA GLY A 229 9.61 -13.12 17.39
C GLY A 229 9.24 -14.33 18.23
N ALA A 230 8.60 -15.33 17.63
CA ALA A 230 8.20 -16.58 18.25
C ALA A 230 7.22 -16.43 19.43
N ARG A 231 6.23 -15.55 19.27
CA ARG A 231 5.18 -15.31 20.29
C ARG A 231 4.07 -16.38 20.29
N ILE A 232 4.34 -17.58 19.82
CA ILE A 232 3.34 -18.66 19.69
C ILE A 232 2.72 -19.08 21.02
N MET A 233 3.37 -18.80 22.14
CA MET A 233 2.84 -19.07 23.49
C MET A 233 1.98 -17.93 24.06
N LEU A 234 1.90 -16.79 23.40
CA LEU A 234 1.17 -15.62 23.86
C LEU A 234 -0.17 -15.49 23.14
N GLU A 235 -1.12 -14.81 23.80
CA GLU A 235 -2.40 -14.46 23.17
C GLU A 235 -2.23 -13.40 22.07
N PRO A 236 -2.95 -13.52 20.96
CA PRO A 236 -3.92 -14.57 20.59
C PRO A 236 -3.28 -15.79 19.92
N GLN A 237 -1.98 -15.78 19.64
CA GLN A 237 -1.26 -16.76 18.80
C GLN A 237 -1.34 -18.19 19.36
N LYS A 238 -1.29 -18.36 20.67
CA LYS A 238 -1.35 -19.69 21.31
C LYS A 238 -2.63 -20.48 21.00
N ASN A 239 -3.71 -19.77 20.62
CA ASN A 239 -5.00 -20.40 20.31
C ASN A 239 -5.20 -20.65 18.82
N TRP A 240 -4.23 -20.36 17.99
CA TRP A 240 -4.32 -20.66 16.56
C TRP A 240 -4.11 -22.14 16.31
N LYS A 241 -4.89 -22.68 15.38
CA LYS A 241 -4.84 -24.12 15.03
C LYS A 241 -3.44 -24.60 14.64
N VAL A 242 -2.59 -23.72 14.12
CA VAL A 242 -1.23 -24.04 13.67
C VAL A 242 -0.21 -24.07 14.82
N ASN A 243 -0.55 -23.56 15.98
CA ASN A 243 0.27 -23.55 17.20
C ASN A 243 -0.30 -24.53 18.25
#